data_ba7147c209607b5d9846615754536379
#
_entry.id   ba7147c209607b5d9846615754536379
#
_cell.length_a   1.000
_cell.length_b   1.000
_cell.length_c   1.000
_cell.angle_alpha   90.00
_cell.angle_beta   90.00
_cell.angle_gamma   90.00
#
_symmetry.space_group_name_H-M   'P 1'
#
loop_
_entity.id
_entity.type
_entity.pdbx_description
1 polymer ?
#
loop_
_entity_poly.entity_id
_entity_poly.type
_entity_poly.pdbx_seq_one_letter_code
_entity_poly.pdbx_strand_id
1 'polypeptide(L)'
;MSAASAAHKHRHYKTLILLVVSMTVGAFFLFWLGQMAPVTPLRGKAAGSDKWTRVVVRTAADNQSDLGFFHYRIDGAGQLYQTAAWKNNMHDPRHQGAIEIVVSLPSADAGISRIQEKSLARLVSDLRRKFSIPADQIRLAPEATLAVAN
;
A
#
# COMPACT_ATOMS: atom_id res chain seq x y z
N MET A 1 38.67 -47.43 28.53
CA MET A 1 37.99 -46.21 28.97
C MET A 1 37.80 -45.24 27.77
N SER A 2 36.78 -45.38 26.90
CA SER A 2 36.57 -44.41 25.80
C SER A 2 35.20 -44.42 25.14
N ALA A 3 34.16 -44.98 25.76
CA ALA A 3 32.82 -45.00 25.13
C ALA A 3 31.88 -43.86 25.57
N ALA A 4 32.17 -43.19 26.69
CA ALA A 4 31.28 -42.14 27.24
C ALA A 4 31.41 -40.78 26.50
N SER A 5 32.53 -40.49 25.86
CA SER A 5 32.80 -39.22 25.18
C SER A 5 32.04 -39.06 23.85
N ALA A 6 31.74 -40.15 23.15
CA ALA A 6 31.07 -40.12 21.85
C ALA A 6 29.56 -39.86 21.97
N ALA A 7 28.92 -40.34 23.04
CA ALA A 7 27.49 -40.15 23.26
C ALA A 7 27.12 -38.68 23.59
N HIS A 8 28.01 -37.96 24.26
CA HIS A 8 27.77 -36.57 24.64
C HIS A 8 27.85 -35.62 23.43
N LYS A 9 28.78 -35.88 22.50
CA LYS A 9 28.96 -35.09 21.27
C LYS A 9 27.73 -35.18 20.31
N HIS A 10 27.12 -36.38 20.26
CA HIS A 10 25.94 -36.62 19.41
C HIS A 10 24.66 -35.89 19.92
N ARG A 11 24.55 -35.67 21.24
CA ARG A 11 23.40 -35.04 21.84
C ARG A 11 23.38 -33.51 21.54
N HIS A 12 24.54 -32.86 21.62
CA HIS A 12 24.68 -31.43 21.31
C HIS A 12 24.44 -31.16 19.83
N TYR A 13 24.84 -32.05 18.93
CA TYR A 13 24.62 -31.87 17.48
C TYR A 13 23.14 -31.92 17.11
N LYS A 14 22.36 -32.80 17.72
CA LYS A 14 20.90 -32.88 17.50
C LYS A 14 20.18 -31.62 17.99
N THR A 15 20.59 -31.10 19.13
CA THR A 15 19.99 -29.86 19.69
C THR A 15 20.32 -28.64 18.82
N LEU A 16 21.54 -28.57 18.32
CA LEU A 16 22.00 -27.49 17.45
C LEU A 16 21.28 -27.51 16.08
N ILE A 17 21.13 -28.70 15.48
CA ILE A 17 20.35 -28.86 14.25
C ILE A 17 18.90 -28.45 14.47
N LEU A 18 18.27 -28.88 15.57
CA LEU A 18 16.88 -28.52 15.88
C LEU A 18 16.70 -26.99 16.04
N LEU A 19 17.66 -26.34 16.68
CA LEU A 19 17.65 -24.90 16.88
C LEU A 19 17.80 -24.13 15.55
N VAL A 20 18.72 -24.56 14.69
CA VAL A 20 18.93 -23.94 13.37
C VAL A 20 17.68 -24.11 12.50
N VAL A 21 17.10 -25.31 12.45
CA VAL A 21 15.88 -25.58 11.69
C VAL A 21 14.71 -24.72 12.22
N SER A 22 14.54 -24.62 13.53
CA SER A 22 13.50 -23.80 14.14
C SER A 22 13.66 -22.32 13.78
N MET A 23 14.88 -21.77 13.83
CA MET A 23 15.14 -20.37 13.43
C MET A 23 14.87 -20.13 11.94
N THR A 24 15.26 -21.08 11.08
CA THR A 24 15.07 -20.95 9.63
C THR A 24 13.58 -21.01 9.26
N VAL A 25 12.84 -21.94 9.86
CA VAL A 25 11.38 -22.05 9.67
C VAL A 25 10.67 -20.80 10.18
N GLY A 26 11.07 -20.29 11.35
CA GLY A 26 10.51 -19.05 11.91
C GLY A 26 10.78 -17.84 11.02
N ALA A 27 12.00 -17.69 10.52
CA ALA A 27 12.36 -16.60 9.59
C ALA A 27 11.60 -16.68 8.28
N PHE A 28 11.45 -17.90 7.72
CA PHE A 28 10.67 -18.12 6.50
C PHE A 28 9.18 -17.80 6.70
N PHE A 29 8.64 -18.19 7.85
CA PHE A 29 7.24 -17.89 8.20
C PHE A 29 6.99 -16.40 8.36
N LEU A 30 7.90 -15.67 9.01
CA LEU A 30 7.83 -14.22 9.14
C LEU A 30 7.98 -13.52 7.77
N PHE A 31 8.86 -14.01 6.91
CA PHE A 31 9.00 -13.50 5.55
C PHE A 31 7.73 -13.73 4.73
N TRP A 32 7.14 -14.92 4.82
CA TRP A 32 5.88 -15.25 4.14
C TRP A 32 4.70 -14.44 4.67
N LEU A 33 4.58 -14.27 5.99
CA LEU A 33 3.60 -13.36 6.59
C LEU A 33 3.83 -11.92 6.16
N GLY A 34 5.07 -11.49 6.01
CA GLY A 34 5.40 -10.16 5.51
C GLY A 34 4.94 -9.92 4.07
N GLN A 35 4.93 -10.97 3.24
CA GLN A 35 4.40 -10.89 1.88
C GLN A 35 2.87 -10.93 1.83
N MET A 36 2.23 -11.63 2.77
CA MET A 36 0.77 -11.69 2.88
C MET A 36 0.18 -10.54 3.69
N ALA A 37 0.97 -9.87 4.50
CA ALA A 37 0.53 -8.66 5.18
C ALA A 37 0.20 -7.63 4.10
N PRO A 38 -1.08 -7.23 3.95
CA PRO A 38 -1.41 -6.13 3.06
C PRO A 38 -0.52 -4.97 3.51
N VAL A 39 0.28 -4.44 2.58
CA VAL A 39 1.07 -3.24 2.84
C VAL A 39 0.08 -2.24 3.40
N THR A 40 0.09 -2.07 4.72
CA THR A 40 -0.75 -1.05 5.35
C THR A 40 -0.21 0.28 4.85
N PRO A 41 -0.92 0.98 3.96
CA PRO A 41 -0.41 2.19 3.29
C PRO A 41 -0.13 3.34 4.26
N LEU A 42 -0.39 3.12 5.54
CA LEU A 42 -0.41 4.15 6.57
C LEU A 42 0.76 4.12 7.56
N ARG A 43 1.83 3.34 7.26
CA ARG A 43 2.98 3.24 8.17
C ARG A 43 3.91 4.47 8.15
N GLY A 44 3.66 5.44 7.28
CA GLY A 44 4.30 6.75 7.35
C GLY A 44 3.72 7.54 8.52
N LYS A 45 4.57 8.10 9.40
CA LYS A 45 4.18 9.13 10.35
C LYS A 45 3.49 10.26 9.57
N ALA A 46 2.16 10.33 9.61
CA ALA A 46 1.46 11.51 9.16
C ALA A 46 1.76 12.62 10.16
N ALA A 47 2.78 13.38 9.88
CA ALA A 47 3.00 14.64 10.55
C ALA A 47 1.83 15.55 10.16
N GLY A 48 0.91 15.81 11.08
CA GLY A 48 -0.20 16.73 10.91
C GLY A 48 -1.49 16.07 10.43
N SER A 49 -2.16 15.33 11.34
CA SER A 49 -3.51 14.79 11.08
C SER A 49 -4.54 15.88 10.75
N ASP A 50 -4.26 17.12 11.09
CA ASP A 50 -5.19 18.25 10.96
C ASP A 50 -5.24 18.85 9.54
N LYS A 51 -4.41 18.34 8.63
CA LYS A 51 -4.29 18.91 7.28
C LYS A 51 -5.11 18.21 6.21
N TRP A 52 -5.55 16.97 6.45
CA TRP A 52 -6.27 16.18 5.46
C TRP A 52 -7.76 16.19 5.77
N THR A 53 -8.53 16.86 4.91
CA THR A 53 -9.98 17.09 5.12
C THR A 53 -10.86 16.34 4.13
N ARG A 54 -10.31 15.90 3.00
CA ARG A 54 -11.07 15.23 1.94
C ARG A 54 -10.25 14.22 1.17
N VAL A 55 -10.93 13.31 0.48
CA VAL A 55 -10.32 12.35 -0.46
C VAL A 55 -10.88 12.64 -1.85
N VAL A 56 -10.00 12.74 -2.83
CA VAL A 56 -10.35 12.88 -4.25
C VAL A 56 -9.85 11.65 -4.98
N VAL A 57 -10.77 10.95 -5.62
CA VAL A 57 -10.46 9.77 -6.45
C VAL A 57 -10.66 10.15 -7.89
N ARG A 58 -9.68 9.85 -8.73
CA ARG A 58 -9.78 10.02 -10.18
C ARG A 58 -9.28 8.77 -10.90
N THR A 59 -9.77 8.55 -12.09
CA THR A 59 -9.31 7.50 -12.98
C THR A 59 -8.35 8.08 -13.99
N ALA A 60 -7.42 7.27 -14.47
CA ALA A 60 -6.51 7.64 -15.54
C ALA A 60 -6.14 6.38 -16.34
N ALA A 61 -6.01 6.52 -17.66
CA ALA A 61 -5.55 5.42 -18.49
C ALA A 61 -4.07 5.10 -18.18
N ASP A 62 -3.72 3.82 -18.18
CA ASP A 62 -2.39 3.35 -17.78
C ASP A 62 -1.28 3.84 -18.72
N ASN A 63 -1.64 4.16 -19.97
CA ASN A 63 -0.75 4.74 -20.97
C ASN A 63 -0.58 6.27 -20.87
N GLN A 64 -1.28 6.91 -19.94
CA GLN A 64 -1.16 8.36 -19.75
C GLN A 64 0.13 8.68 -19.00
N SER A 65 1.07 9.36 -19.68
CA SER A 65 2.38 9.71 -19.12
C SER A 65 2.31 10.82 -18.07
N ASP A 66 1.31 11.70 -18.15
CA ASP A 66 1.12 12.79 -17.19
C ASP A 66 -0.12 12.52 -16.32
N LEU A 67 0.12 11.86 -15.21
CA LEU A 67 -0.92 11.64 -14.19
C LEU A 67 -1.10 12.85 -13.26
N GLY A 68 -0.28 13.90 -13.42
CA GLY A 68 -0.25 15.06 -12.54
C GLY A 68 0.12 14.70 -11.10
N PHE A 69 -0.32 15.51 -10.15
CA PHE A 69 -0.06 15.30 -8.72
C PHE A 69 -1.01 14.25 -8.15
N PHE A 70 -0.48 13.29 -7.39
CA PHE A 70 -1.27 12.30 -6.63
C PHE A 70 -0.47 11.70 -5.48
N HIS A 71 -1.18 11.20 -4.47
CA HIS A 71 -0.61 10.59 -3.27
C HIS A 71 -0.55 9.06 -3.38
N TYR A 72 -1.59 8.46 -3.94
CA TYR A 72 -1.73 7.01 -4.09
C TYR A 72 -2.13 6.64 -5.52
N ARG A 73 -1.63 5.50 -5.97
CA ARG A 73 -2.03 4.88 -7.23
C ARG A 73 -2.48 3.45 -6.99
N ILE A 74 -3.58 3.05 -7.61
CA ILE A 74 -4.05 1.66 -7.67
C ILE A 74 -3.92 1.19 -9.10
N ASP A 75 -3.11 0.17 -9.35
CA ASP A 75 -2.93 -0.39 -10.69
C ASP A 75 -4.06 -1.33 -11.11
N GLY A 76 -3.99 -1.86 -12.35
CA GLY A 76 -4.99 -2.78 -12.89
C GLY A 76 -5.14 -4.10 -12.10
N ALA A 77 -4.10 -4.52 -11.38
CA ALA A 77 -4.11 -5.68 -10.49
C ALA A 77 -4.64 -5.35 -9.08
N GLY A 78 -5.02 -4.10 -8.82
CA GLY A 78 -5.48 -3.63 -7.53
C GLY A 78 -4.36 -3.41 -6.51
N GLN A 79 -3.09 -3.38 -6.96
CA GLN A 79 -1.97 -3.09 -6.08
C GLN A 79 -1.88 -1.60 -5.78
N LEU A 80 -1.57 -1.28 -4.53
CA LEU A 80 -1.51 0.07 -4.02
C LEU A 80 -0.06 0.57 -3.96
N TYR A 81 0.18 1.70 -4.60
CA TYR A 81 1.47 2.39 -4.60
C TYR A 81 1.36 3.75 -3.91
N GLN A 82 2.36 4.05 -3.07
CA GLN A 82 2.52 5.35 -2.44
C GLN A 82 3.56 6.17 -3.22
N THR A 83 3.26 7.42 -3.46
CA THR A 83 4.17 8.34 -4.13
C THR A 83 5.12 9.04 -3.16
N ALA A 84 6.14 9.69 -3.71
CA ALA A 84 7.00 10.60 -2.94
C ALA A 84 6.19 11.77 -2.33
N ALA A 85 5.14 12.23 -3.02
CA ALA A 85 4.26 13.27 -2.52
C ALA A 85 3.62 12.87 -1.17
N TRP A 86 3.13 11.63 -1.07
CA TRP A 86 2.61 11.13 0.21
C TRP A 86 3.67 11.02 1.28
N LYS A 87 4.83 10.43 0.96
CA LYS A 87 5.94 10.22 1.90
C LYS A 87 6.49 11.53 2.45
N ASN A 88 6.50 12.57 1.63
CA ASN A 88 7.00 13.89 1.98
C ASN A 88 5.91 14.84 2.48
N ASN A 89 4.68 14.33 2.69
CA ASN A 89 3.53 15.12 3.15
C ASN A 89 3.28 16.39 2.28
N MET A 90 3.44 16.25 0.97
CA MET A 90 3.21 17.32 0.00
C MET A 90 1.71 17.47 -0.26
N HIS A 91 1.28 18.70 -0.52
CA HIS A 91 -0.10 19.01 -0.88
C HIS A 91 -0.17 19.48 -2.33
N ASP A 92 -1.24 19.12 -3.03
CA ASP A 92 -1.52 19.74 -4.32
C ASP A 92 -1.89 21.21 -4.08
N PRO A 93 -1.20 22.16 -4.73
CA PRO A 93 -1.54 23.58 -4.64
C PRO A 93 -2.99 23.90 -5.05
N ARG A 94 -3.56 23.08 -5.96
CA ARG A 94 -4.93 23.23 -6.48
C ARG A 94 -5.98 22.66 -5.52
N HIS A 95 -5.61 21.66 -4.71
CA HIS A 95 -6.52 20.92 -3.84
C HIS A 95 -5.96 20.79 -2.43
N GLN A 96 -5.74 21.93 -1.77
CA GLN A 96 -5.24 21.93 -0.39
C GLN A 96 -6.13 21.07 0.52
N GLY A 97 -5.49 20.25 1.35
CA GLY A 97 -6.16 19.34 2.27
C GLY A 97 -6.82 18.12 1.61
N ALA A 98 -6.60 17.88 0.31
CA ALA A 98 -7.08 16.69 -0.37
C ALA A 98 -6.02 15.58 -0.44
N ILE A 99 -6.43 14.35 -0.15
CA ILE A 99 -5.65 13.15 -0.47
C ILE A 99 -6.09 12.69 -1.85
N GLU A 100 -5.18 12.73 -2.82
CA GLU A 100 -5.48 12.33 -4.19
C GLU A 100 -5.09 10.88 -4.45
N ILE A 101 -6.05 10.13 -5.01
CA ILE A 101 -5.91 8.73 -5.37
C ILE A 101 -6.17 8.60 -6.86
N VAL A 102 -5.24 7.98 -7.59
CA VAL A 102 -5.40 7.65 -9.01
C VAL A 102 -5.64 6.16 -9.15
N VAL A 103 -6.69 5.78 -9.86
CA VAL A 103 -6.96 4.40 -10.27
C VAL A 103 -6.59 4.26 -11.74
N SER A 104 -5.57 3.44 -12.03
CA SER A 104 -5.10 3.19 -13.39
C SER A 104 -6.05 2.23 -14.11
N LEU A 105 -6.59 2.67 -15.23
CA LEU A 105 -7.44 1.87 -16.09
C LEU A 105 -6.65 1.37 -17.32
N PRO A 106 -6.94 0.18 -17.87
CA PRO A 106 -6.26 -0.31 -19.07
C PRO A 106 -6.56 0.56 -20.31
N SER A 107 -7.71 1.22 -20.34
CA SER A 107 -8.09 2.21 -21.34
C SER A 107 -9.01 3.27 -20.72
N ALA A 108 -9.16 4.41 -21.39
CA ALA A 108 -10.03 5.49 -20.90
C ALA A 108 -11.49 5.06 -20.74
N ASP A 109 -11.97 4.16 -21.58
CA ASP A 109 -13.36 3.66 -21.56
C ASP A 109 -13.56 2.46 -20.63
N ALA A 110 -12.48 1.96 -20.01
CA ALA A 110 -12.56 0.82 -19.11
C ALA A 110 -13.12 1.23 -17.75
N GLY A 111 -14.04 0.42 -17.23
CA GLY A 111 -14.51 0.57 -15.86
C GLY A 111 -13.48 0.09 -14.82
N ILE A 112 -13.64 0.54 -13.59
CA ILE A 112 -12.86 0.06 -12.45
C ILE A 112 -13.18 -1.42 -12.21
N SER A 113 -12.16 -2.28 -12.11
CA SER A 113 -12.34 -3.70 -11.83
C SER A 113 -12.76 -3.94 -10.38
N ARG A 114 -13.40 -5.09 -10.10
CA ARG A 114 -13.79 -5.47 -8.73
C ARG A 114 -12.61 -5.53 -7.76
N ILE A 115 -11.42 -5.89 -8.26
CA ILE A 115 -10.21 -5.94 -7.44
C ILE A 115 -9.77 -4.53 -7.06
N GLN A 116 -9.79 -3.61 -8.02
CA GLN A 116 -9.50 -2.20 -7.78
C GLN A 116 -10.52 -1.54 -6.85
N GLU A 117 -11.81 -1.82 -7.04
CA GLU A 117 -12.88 -1.34 -6.14
C GLU A 117 -12.64 -1.76 -4.69
N LYS A 118 -12.30 -3.04 -4.48
CA LYS A 118 -12.01 -3.57 -3.15
C LYS A 118 -10.78 -2.89 -2.52
N SER A 119 -9.73 -2.68 -3.29
CA SER A 119 -8.52 -2.00 -2.83
C SER A 119 -8.78 -0.53 -2.52
N LEU A 120 -9.54 0.15 -3.38
CA LEU A 120 -9.95 1.53 -3.19
C LEU A 120 -10.82 1.69 -1.94
N ALA A 121 -11.84 0.85 -1.78
CA ALA A 121 -12.72 0.90 -0.62
C ALA A 121 -11.96 0.70 0.70
N ARG A 122 -11.00 -0.22 0.72
CA ARG A 122 -10.13 -0.44 1.88
C ARG A 122 -9.28 0.79 2.17
N LEU A 123 -8.59 1.32 1.16
CA LEU A 123 -7.75 2.51 1.30
C LEU A 123 -8.56 3.71 1.81
N VAL A 124 -9.70 3.99 1.19
CA VAL A 124 -10.57 5.11 1.59
C VAL A 124 -11.06 4.93 3.03
N SER A 125 -11.47 3.71 3.42
CA SER A 125 -11.89 3.41 4.80
C SER A 125 -10.77 3.68 5.81
N ASP A 126 -9.54 3.26 5.49
CA ASP A 126 -8.37 3.46 6.34
C ASP A 126 -8.00 4.94 6.47
N LEU A 127 -8.02 5.69 5.35
CA LEU A 127 -7.76 7.13 5.35
C LEU A 127 -8.82 7.89 6.15
N ARG A 128 -10.10 7.55 5.97
CA ARG A 128 -11.20 8.16 6.75
C ARG A 128 -11.01 7.96 8.24
N ARG A 129 -10.73 6.73 8.64
CA ARG A 129 -10.50 6.39 10.05
C ARG A 129 -9.29 7.11 10.62
N LYS A 130 -8.19 7.18 9.85
CA LYS A 130 -6.92 7.79 10.30
C LYS A 130 -7.01 9.31 10.45
N PHE A 131 -7.69 9.97 9.52
CA PHE A 131 -7.75 11.43 9.44
C PHE A 131 -9.11 12.00 9.81
N SER A 132 -10.05 11.15 10.28
CA SER A 132 -11.41 11.55 10.64
C SER A 132 -12.16 12.26 9.50
N ILE A 133 -11.92 11.83 8.25
CA ILE A 133 -12.54 12.44 7.07
C ILE A 133 -14.00 11.99 6.97
N PRO A 134 -14.98 12.93 6.92
CA PRO A 134 -16.39 12.61 6.76
C PRO A 134 -16.68 11.92 5.41
N ALA A 135 -17.77 11.14 5.35
CA ALA A 135 -18.12 10.38 4.14
C ALA A 135 -18.48 11.29 2.95
N ASP A 136 -19.08 12.43 3.20
CA ASP A 136 -19.46 13.44 2.21
C ASP A 136 -18.26 14.19 1.60
N GLN A 137 -17.07 14.05 2.21
CA GLN A 137 -15.82 14.63 1.72
C GLN A 137 -15.03 13.65 0.82
N ILE A 138 -15.64 12.55 0.40
CA ILE A 138 -15.07 11.65 -0.62
C ILE A 138 -15.69 12.05 -1.96
N ARG A 139 -14.85 12.50 -2.88
CA ARG A 139 -15.27 12.91 -4.21
C ARG A 139 -14.64 12.01 -5.27
N LEU A 140 -15.47 11.54 -6.18
CA LEU A 140 -15.03 11.02 -7.47
C LEU A 140 -14.89 12.24 -8.38
N ALA A 141 -13.68 12.57 -8.78
CA ALA A 141 -13.50 13.62 -9.78
C ALA A 141 -14.05 13.07 -11.11
N PRO A 142 -14.96 13.79 -11.79
CA PRO A 142 -15.28 13.47 -13.16
C PRO A 142 -13.96 13.50 -13.93
N GLU A 143 -13.80 12.57 -14.87
CA GLU A 143 -12.65 12.59 -15.77
C GLU A 143 -12.41 14.03 -16.19
N ALA A 144 -11.19 14.50 -15.99
CA ALA A 144 -10.75 15.73 -16.60
C ALA A 144 -10.75 15.46 -18.11
N THR A 145 -11.86 15.75 -18.75
CA THR A 145 -11.89 15.94 -20.19
C THR A 145 -10.84 17.01 -20.45
N LEU A 146 -9.63 16.58 -20.80
CA LEU A 146 -8.62 17.47 -21.33
C LEU A 146 -9.26 18.07 -22.58
N ALA A 147 -9.89 19.23 -22.41
CA ALA A 147 -10.19 20.10 -23.51
C ALA A 147 -8.83 20.37 -24.18
N VAL A 148 -8.58 19.66 -25.27
CA VAL A 148 -7.55 20.04 -26.23
C VAL A 148 -7.96 21.41 -26.67
N ALA A 149 -7.31 22.41 -26.05
CA ALA A 149 -7.37 23.77 -26.57
C ALA A 149 -6.69 23.75 -27.95
N ASN A 150 -7.52 23.89 -28.99
CA ASN A 150 -7.07 24.21 -30.32
C ASN A 150 -6.28 25.53 -30.33
#